data_c03561beab388fa3471167dfb6598d82
#
_entry.id   c03561beab388fa3471167dfb6598d82
#
_cell.length_a   1.000
_cell.length_b   1.000
_cell.length_c   1.000
_cell.angle_alpha   90.00
_cell.angle_beta   90.00
_cell.angle_gamma   90.00
#
_symmetry.space_group_name_H-M   'P 1'
#
loop_
_entity.id
_entity.type
_entity.pdbx_description
1 polymer ?
#
loop_
_entity_poly.entity_id
_entity_poly.type
_entity_poly.pdbx_seq_one_letter_code
_entity_poly.pdbx_strand_id
1 'polypeptide(L)'
;DWEYHPVLSQRKSITNTDKEYIGQIENVQFMEQTFEDFKPDRVIHVATYPNARMVKRNVLDATNNMVTATAYILDLCVKHKVQKIVYASSSMVYGEFDNKIPDETVVPKPNTLYGSYKRQGEIMCKIWHREYGLNYIIMRPSALYGEKDTITRVISQLTKSVLTTGEMTVQGPDNKLDFSNVLDVANYF
;
A
#
# COMPACT_ATOMS: atom_id res chain seq x y z
N ASP A 1 -5.53 -1.02 -24.02
CA ASP A 1 -5.87 -2.28 -23.39
C ASP A 1 -4.78 -2.60 -22.38
N TRP A 2 -5.04 -2.24 -21.12
CA TRP A 2 -4.20 -2.62 -20.01
C TRP A 2 -4.77 -3.90 -19.46
N GLU A 3 -4.21 -5.02 -19.86
CA GLU A 3 -4.45 -6.27 -19.14
C GLU A 3 -3.94 -6.05 -17.70
N TYR A 4 -4.87 -6.21 -16.76
CA TYR A 4 -4.56 -6.27 -15.35
C TYR A 4 -3.78 -7.56 -15.11
N HIS A 5 -2.47 -7.45 -15.07
CA HIS A 5 -1.69 -8.46 -14.40
C HIS A 5 -1.79 -8.16 -12.90
N PRO A 6 -2.36 -9.06 -12.10
CA PRO A 6 -2.30 -8.92 -10.66
C PRO A 6 -0.85 -8.61 -10.31
N VAL A 7 -0.63 -7.61 -9.46
CA VAL A 7 0.72 -7.28 -9.02
C VAL A 7 1.21 -8.50 -8.28
N LEU A 8 1.85 -9.39 -9.04
CA LEU A 8 2.65 -10.47 -8.50
C LEU A 8 3.63 -9.77 -7.58
N SER A 9 3.60 -10.07 -6.29
CA SER A 9 4.61 -9.56 -5.39
C SER A 9 5.94 -10.21 -5.75
N GLN A 10 6.52 -9.77 -6.87
CA GLN A 10 7.89 -10.09 -7.20
C GLN A 10 8.76 -9.31 -6.23
N ARG A 11 9.02 -9.87 -5.09
CA ARG A 11 10.09 -9.40 -4.23
C ARG A 11 11.10 -10.52 -4.08
N LYS A 12 12.28 -10.32 -4.62
CA LYS A 12 13.47 -10.96 -4.10
C LYS A 12 13.56 -10.58 -2.62
N SER A 13 13.55 -11.55 -1.76
CA SER A 13 13.80 -11.36 -0.34
C SER A 13 15.12 -10.60 -0.18
N ILE A 14 15.09 -9.47 0.52
CA ILE A 14 16.30 -8.71 0.90
C ILE A 14 17.04 -9.43 2.04
N THR A 15 16.42 -10.42 2.66
CA THR A 15 17.03 -11.30 3.65
C THR A 15 17.69 -12.49 2.94
N ASN A 16 18.80 -13.00 3.46
CA ASN A 16 19.63 -14.12 2.96
C ASN A 16 18.89 -15.44 2.64
N THR A 17 17.60 -15.41 2.42
CA THR A 17 16.80 -16.53 1.97
C THR A 17 16.37 -16.24 0.54
N ASP A 18 16.93 -16.95 -0.42
CA ASP A 18 16.58 -16.90 -1.86
C ASP A 18 15.17 -17.46 -2.16
N LYS A 19 14.27 -17.45 -1.18
CA LYS A 19 12.92 -17.96 -1.35
C LYS A 19 11.99 -16.84 -1.82
N GLU A 20 11.43 -17.02 -3.00
CA GLU A 20 10.39 -16.17 -3.58
C GLU A 20 9.09 -16.96 -3.69
N TYR A 21 7.99 -16.37 -3.22
CA TYR A 21 6.65 -16.94 -3.34
C TYR A 21 5.83 -16.04 -4.26
N ILE A 22 5.38 -16.61 -5.37
CA ILE A 22 4.59 -15.89 -6.37
C ILE A 22 3.14 -16.36 -6.28
N GLY A 23 2.23 -15.46 -5.91
CA GLY A 23 0.82 -15.78 -5.79
C GLY A 23 -0.03 -14.57 -5.38
N GLN A 24 -1.32 -14.80 -5.26
CA GLN A 24 -2.29 -13.79 -4.85
C GLN A 24 -2.51 -13.84 -3.34
N ILE A 25 -2.51 -12.68 -2.70
CA ILE A 25 -2.72 -12.59 -1.24
C ILE A 25 -4.14 -12.97 -0.82
N GLU A 26 -5.10 -12.99 -1.76
CA GLU A 26 -6.48 -13.44 -1.56
C GLU A 26 -6.60 -14.97 -1.53
N ASN A 27 -5.58 -15.67 -2.00
CA ASN A 27 -5.56 -17.13 -1.94
C ASN A 27 -5.12 -17.59 -0.55
N VAL A 28 -6.10 -17.96 0.26
CA VAL A 28 -5.93 -18.39 1.64
C VAL A 28 -4.91 -19.53 1.78
N GLN A 29 -5.05 -20.56 0.96
CA GLN A 29 -4.17 -21.75 1.00
C GLN A 29 -2.72 -21.38 0.65
N PHE A 30 -2.54 -20.54 -0.38
CA PHE A 30 -1.23 -20.04 -0.78
C PHE A 30 -0.57 -19.25 0.36
N MET A 31 -1.32 -18.37 1.02
CA MET A 31 -0.81 -17.56 2.11
C MET A 31 -0.49 -18.40 3.36
N GLU A 32 -1.33 -19.37 3.70
CA GLU A 32 -1.02 -20.32 4.79
C GLU A 32 0.29 -21.05 4.53
N GLN A 33 0.42 -21.68 3.35
CA GLN A 33 1.63 -22.38 2.99
C GLN A 33 2.87 -21.47 3.02
N THR A 34 2.73 -20.23 2.53
CA THR A 34 3.82 -19.25 2.55
C THR A 34 4.29 -18.97 3.98
N PHE A 35 3.35 -18.76 4.93
CA PHE A 35 3.70 -18.51 6.32
C PHE A 35 4.28 -19.76 7.01
N GLU A 36 3.80 -20.96 6.70
CA GLU A 36 4.34 -22.21 7.22
C GLU A 36 5.78 -22.45 6.76
N ASP A 37 6.06 -22.22 5.48
CA ASP A 37 7.37 -22.46 4.88
C ASP A 37 8.40 -21.40 5.26
N PHE A 38 7.99 -20.13 5.34
CA PHE A 38 8.88 -19.00 5.57
C PHE A 38 9.06 -18.67 7.05
N LYS A 39 8.02 -18.88 7.89
CA LYS A 39 7.98 -18.56 9.33
C LYS A 39 8.48 -17.13 9.62
N PRO A 40 7.82 -16.09 9.09
CA PRO A 40 8.32 -14.74 9.20
C PRO A 40 8.30 -14.22 10.63
N ASP A 41 9.39 -13.56 11.06
CA ASP A 41 9.42 -12.79 12.32
C ASP A 41 8.67 -11.48 12.20
N ARG A 42 8.70 -10.89 11.01
CA ARG A 42 8.12 -9.59 10.68
C ARG A 42 7.46 -9.64 9.32
N VAL A 43 6.40 -8.87 9.16
CA VAL A 43 5.66 -8.78 7.89
C VAL A 43 5.59 -7.31 7.46
N ILE A 44 5.92 -7.03 6.21
CA ILE A 44 5.66 -5.73 5.57
C ILE A 44 4.55 -5.95 4.55
N HIS A 45 3.34 -5.46 4.88
CA HIS A 45 2.17 -5.64 4.04
C HIS A 45 1.97 -4.42 3.13
N VAL A 46 2.51 -4.51 1.91
CA VAL A 46 2.36 -3.48 0.86
C VAL A 46 1.53 -3.96 -0.33
N ALA A 47 1.22 -5.25 -0.39
CA ALA A 47 0.42 -5.84 -1.47
C ALA A 47 -1.02 -5.30 -1.39
N THR A 48 -1.44 -4.56 -2.43
CA THR A 48 -2.73 -3.89 -2.47
C THR A 48 -3.03 -3.32 -3.86
N TYR A 49 -4.27 -2.96 -4.12
CA TYR A 49 -4.60 -2.11 -5.26
C TYR A 49 -3.81 -0.79 -5.21
N PRO A 50 -3.19 -0.37 -6.32
CA PRO A 50 -2.21 0.72 -6.28
C PRO A 50 -2.83 2.12 -6.24
N ASN A 51 -4.11 2.29 -6.57
CA ASN A 51 -4.77 3.60 -6.64
C ASN A 51 -6.30 3.54 -6.64
N ALA A 52 -6.93 4.67 -6.36
CA ALA A 52 -8.38 4.82 -6.26
C ALA A 52 -9.12 4.53 -7.58
N ARG A 53 -8.51 4.81 -8.75
CA ARG A 53 -9.13 4.55 -10.06
C ARG A 53 -9.35 3.06 -10.28
N MET A 54 -8.37 2.24 -9.95
CA MET A 54 -8.45 0.79 -10.09
C MET A 54 -9.47 0.19 -9.11
N VAL A 55 -9.48 0.65 -7.87
CA VAL A 55 -10.50 0.24 -6.88
C VAL A 55 -11.91 0.53 -7.38
N LYS A 56 -12.14 1.75 -7.93
CA LYS A 56 -13.45 2.13 -8.47
C LYS A 56 -13.91 1.25 -9.63
N ARG A 57 -12.98 0.72 -10.43
CA ARG A 57 -13.31 -0.15 -11.58
C ARG A 57 -13.65 -1.58 -11.17
N ASN A 58 -13.05 -2.07 -10.10
CA ASN A 58 -13.15 -3.47 -9.63
C ASN A 58 -13.43 -3.52 -8.13
N VAL A 59 -14.58 -3.00 -7.70
CA VAL A 59 -14.89 -2.80 -6.27
C VAL A 59 -14.84 -4.11 -5.47
N LEU A 60 -15.47 -5.17 -5.96
CA LEU A 60 -15.53 -6.46 -5.23
C LEU A 60 -14.16 -7.09 -5.09
N ASP A 61 -13.39 -7.12 -6.17
CA ASP A 61 -12.04 -7.66 -6.17
C ASP A 61 -11.10 -6.82 -5.28
N ALA A 62 -11.21 -5.49 -5.36
CA ALA A 62 -10.48 -4.61 -4.46
C ALA A 62 -10.87 -4.79 -2.99
N THR A 63 -12.14 -5.10 -2.68
CA THR A 63 -12.57 -5.43 -1.32
C THR A 63 -11.90 -6.70 -0.83
N ASN A 64 -11.89 -7.74 -1.65
CA ASN A 64 -11.22 -9.00 -1.32
C ASN A 64 -9.72 -8.79 -1.08
N ASN A 65 -9.06 -8.06 -1.96
CA ASN A 65 -7.62 -7.77 -1.86
C ASN A 65 -7.29 -6.87 -0.66
N MET A 66 -7.97 -5.75 -0.53
CA MET A 66 -7.57 -4.70 0.43
C MET A 66 -8.13 -4.91 1.83
N VAL A 67 -9.26 -5.58 1.97
CA VAL A 67 -9.95 -5.75 3.25
C VAL A 67 -9.87 -7.19 3.72
N THR A 68 -10.42 -8.13 2.96
CA THR A 68 -10.50 -9.54 3.35
C THR A 68 -9.11 -10.17 3.48
N ALA A 69 -8.25 -9.98 2.47
CA ALA A 69 -6.89 -10.51 2.53
C ALA A 69 -6.04 -9.86 3.63
N THR A 70 -6.22 -8.55 3.90
CA THR A 70 -5.55 -7.88 5.02
C THR A 70 -5.96 -8.49 6.36
N ALA A 71 -7.26 -8.73 6.59
CA ALA A 71 -7.73 -9.39 7.81
C ALA A 71 -7.10 -10.79 7.96
N TYR A 72 -7.07 -11.54 6.87
CA TYR A 72 -6.47 -12.88 6.87
C TYR A 72 -4.95 -12.86 7.14
N ILE A 73 -4.21 -11.92 6.55
CA ILE A 73 -2.77 -11.76 6.83
C ILE A 73 -2.54 -11.42 8.32
N LEU A 74 -3.37 -10.57 8.90
CA LEU A 74 -3.29 -10.26 10.33
C LEU A 74 -3.52 -11.49 11.21
N ASP A 75 -4.50 -12.34 10.82
CA ASP A 75 -4.77 -13.59 11.52
C ASP A 75 -3.60 -14.58 11.40
N LEU A 76 -3.02 -14.71 10.21
CA LEU A 76 -1.79 -15.48 10.01
C LEU A 76 -0.62 -14.96 10.85
N CYS A 77 -0.47 -13.64 10.98
CA CYS A 77 0.56 -13.06 11.85
C CYS A 77 0.39 -13.51 13.31
N VAL A 78 -0.83 -13.57 13.82
CA VAL A 78 -1.12 -14.05 15.17
C VAL A 78 -0.84 -15.55 15.27
N LYS A 79 -1.39 -16.35 14.34
CA LYS A 79 -1.22 -17.81 14.28
C LYS A 79 0.25 -18.22 14.28
N HIS A 80 1.07 -17.53 13.50
CA HIS A 80 2.51 -17.81 13.34
C HIS A 80 3.42 -17.02 14.27
N LYS A 81 2.86 -16.31 15.27
CA LYS A 81 3.60 -15.55 16.28
C LYS A 81 4.55 -14.49 15.69
N VAL A 82 4.12 -13.84 14.62
CA VAL A 82 4.84 -12.71 14.04
C VAL A 82 5.01 -11.61 15.08
N GLN A 83 6.22 -11.10 15.25
CA GLN A 83 6.54 -10.09 16.26
C GLN A 83 5.96 -8.73 15.93
N LYS A 84 5.91 -8.37 14.64
CA LYS A 84 5.44 -7.05 14.18
C LYS A 84 5.00 -7.09 12.72
N ILE A 85 3.92 -6.36 12.42
CA ILE A 85 3.50 -6.05 11.05
C ILE A 85 3.67 -4.56 10.75
N VAL A 86 4.20 -4.22 9.58
CA VAL A 86 4.18 -2.86 9.01
C VAL A 86 3.12 -2.83 7.92
N TYR A 87 2.09 -2.02 8.12
CA TYR A 87 0.98 -1.88 7.19
C TYR A 87 1.14 -0.62 6.33
N ALA A 88 1.20 -0.81 5.01
CA ALA A 88 1.21 0.30 4.06
C ALA A 88 -0.21 0.87 3.88
N SER A 89 -0.53 1.89 4.66
CA SER A 89 -1.72 2.73 4.48
C SER A 89 -1.50 3.77 3.36
N SER A 90 -2.09 4.93 3.46
CA SER A 90 -1.96 6.02 2.49
C SER A 90 -2.39 7.35 3.10
N SER A 91 -1.85 8.47 2.63
CA SER A 91 -2.36 9.81 2.94
C SER A 91 -3.83 10.00 2.53
N MET A 92 -4.36 9.20 1.58
CA MET A 92 -5.77 9.25 1.19
C MET A 92 -6.76 8.86 2.30
N VAL A 93 -6.28 8.36 3.43
CA VAL A 93 -7.13 8.14 4.62
C VAL A 93 -7.61 9.45 5.23
N TYR A 94 -6.87 10.54 5.03
CA TYR A 94 -7.26 11.85 5.56
C TYR A 94 -8.43 12.49 4.78
N GLY A 95 -8.63 12.14 3.52
CA GLY A 95 -9.58 12.77 2.62
C GLY A 95 -9.04 14.07 2.03
N GLU A 96 -9.84 15.13 2.01
CA GLU A 96 -9.41 16.45 1.56
C GLU A 96 -8.65 17.18 2.66
N PHE A 97 -7.62 17.90 2.24
CA PHE A 97 -6.81 18.71 3.14
C PHE A 97 -7.33 20.15 3.13
N ASP A 98 -8.01 20.57 4.16
CA ASP A 98 -8.50 21.94 4.35
C ASP A 98 -7.33 22.93 4.57
N ASN A 99 -6.47 23.10 3.53
CA ASN A 99 -5.28 23.98 3.52
C ASN A 99 -4.24 23.74 4.63
N LYS A 100 -4.33 22.63 5.37
CA LYS A 100 -3.34 22.24 6.38
C LYS A 100 -2.71 20.91 5.97
N ILE A 101 -1.40 20.81 6.13
CA ILE A 101 -0.71 19.53 6.01
C ILE A 101 -1.15 18.69 7.22
N PRO A 102 -1.80 17.53 6.99
CA PRO A 102 -2.23 16.67 8.08
C PRO A 102 -1.02 16.00 8.73
N ASP A 103 -1.06 15.91 10.03
CA ASP A 103 -0.19 15.05 10.82
C ASP A 103 -0.97 13.81 11.32
N GLU A 104 -0.31 12.97 12.09
CA GLU A 104 -0.89 11.72 12.59
C GLU A 104 -2.01 11.93 13.60
N THR A 105 -2.17 13.14 14.15
CA THR A 105 -3.23 13.48 15.13
C THR A 105 -4.56 13.79 14.44
N VAL A 106 -4.53 14.12 13.14
CA VAL A 106 -5.73 14.40 12.36
C VAL A 106 -6.58 13.15 12.22
N VAL A 107 -7.85 13.27 12.56
CA VAL A 107 -8.82 12.18 12.43
C VAL A 107 -9.05 11.86 10.95
N PRO A 108 -8.76 10.63 10.50
CA PRO A 108 -8.99 10.23 9.13
C PRO A 108 -10.46 10.33 8.70
N LYS A 109 -10.71 10.98 7.55
CA LYS A 109 -12.04 11.15 6.93
C LYS A 109 -11.95 10.82 5.43
N PRO A 110 -11.70 9.56 5.05
CA PRO A 110 -11.53 9.20 3.65
C PRO A 110 -12.78 9.50 2.83
N ASN A 111 -12.59 10.06 1.65
CA ASN A 111 -13.64 10.42 0.69
C ASN A 111 -13.63 9.53 -0.57
N THR A 112 -12.79 8.49 -0.59
CA THR A 112 -12.71 7.52 -1.67
C THR A 112 -12.79 6.09 -1.15
N LEU A 113 -13.23 5.13 -1.99
CA LEU A 113 -13.21 3.70 -1.63
C LEU A 113 -11.80 3.24 -1.26
N TYR A 114 -10.79 3.64 -2.02
CA TYR A 114 -9.39 3.31 -1.74
C TYR A 114 -8.97 3.80 -0.35
N GLY A 115 -9.20 5.07 -0.05
CA GLY A 115 -8.91 5.65 1.27
C GLY A 115 -9.68 4.96 2.39
N SER A 116 -10.97 4.62 2.16
CA SER A 116 -11.79 3.88 3.11
C SER A 116 -11.23 2.48 3.39
N TYR A 117 -10.81 1.74 2.36
CA TYR A 117 -10.23 0.40 2.54
C TYR A 117 -8.88 0.46 3.25
N LYS A 118 -8.03 1.44 2.92
CA LYS A 118 -6.78 1.68 3.66
C LYS A 118 -7.06 2.00 5.14
N ARG A 119 -8.07 2.82 5.41
CA ARG A 119 -8.49 3.13 6.79
C ARG A 119 -9.02 1.91 7.53
N GLN A 120 -9.75 1.02 6.86
CA GLN A 120 -10.19 -0.24 7.46
C GLN A 120 -9.00 -1.11 7.87
N GLY A 121 -7.96 -1.21 7.02
CA GLY A 121 -6.73 -1.91 7.37
C GLY A 121 -6.04 -1.34 8.62
N GLU A 122 -6.01 0.00 8.75
CA GLU A 122 -5.49 0.64 9.98
C GLU A 122 -6.31 0.27 11.23
N ILE A 123 -7.63 0.26 11.10
CA ILE A 123 -8.53 -0.11 12.20
C ILE A 123 -8.29 -1.58 12.58
N MET A 124 -8.19 -2.46 11.60
CA MET A 124 -7.90 -3.88 11.83
C MET A 124 -6.55 -4.07 12.55
N CYS A 125 -5.48 -3.42 12.12
CA CYS A 125 -4.19 -3.48 12.82
C CYS A 125 -4.32 -3.10 14.30
N LYS A 126 -5.07 -2.04 14.63
CA LYS A 126 -5.32 -1.59 16.00
C LYS A 126 -6.12 -2.60 16.81
N ILE A 127 -7.14 -3.23 16.20
CA ILE A 127 -7.98 -4.25 16.86
C ILE A 127 -7.16 -5.52 17.11
N TRP A 128 -6.39 -6.01 16.13
CA TRP A 128 -5.53 -7.19 16.31
C TRP A 128 -4.46 -6.97 17.38
N HIS A 129 -3.91 -5.76 17.49
CA HIS A 129 -3.03 -5.43 18.60
C HIS A 129 -3.74 -5.52 19.95
N ARG A 130 -4.92 -4.93 20.06
CA ARG A 130 -5.69 -4.92 21.31
C ARG A 130 -6.13 -6.33 21.75
N GLU A 131 -6.63 -7.13 20.80
CA GLU A 131 -7.21 -8.45 21.09
C GLU A 131 -6.15 -9.55 21.21
N TYR A 132 -5.07 -9.47 20.44
CA TYR A 132 -4.09 -10.54 20.29
C TYR A 132 -2.65 -10.11 20.59
N GLY A 133 -2.39 -8.85 20.88
CA GLY A 133 -1.05 -8.34 21.17
C GLY A 133 -0.12 -8.20 19.97
N LEU A 134 -0.63 -8.31 18.73
CA LEU A 134 0.19 -8.17 17.53
C LEU A 134 0.71 -6.73 17.41
N ASN A 135 2.04 -6.53 17.47
CA ASN A 135 2.61 -5.21 17.29
C ASN A 135 2.50 -4.75 15.83
N TYR A 136 2.24 -3.47 15.64
CA TYR A 136 2.08 -2.91 14.30
C TYR A 136 2.74 -1.53 14.15
N ILE A 137 3.05 -1.18 12.90
CA ILE A 137 3.34 0.18 12.46
C ILE A 137 2.42 0.47 11.26
N ILE A 138 1.83 1.66 11.22
CA ILE A 138 1.03 2.14 10.09
C ILE A 138 1.81 3.23 9.39
N MET A 139 2.11 3.02 8.10
CA MET A 139 2.77 4.01 7.25
C MET A 139 1.74 4.63 6.32
N ARG A 140 1.68 5.98 6.27
CA ARG A 140 0.76 6.74 5.42
C ARG A 140 1.51 7.52 4.34
N PRO A 141 2.17 6.84 3.39
CA PRO A 141 2.89 7.53 2.33
C PRO A 141 1.93 8.37 1.49
N SER A 142 2.43 9.50 0.97
CA SER A 142 1.73 10.37 0.04
C SER A 142 2.06 10.02 -1.41
N ALA A 143 2.28 11.00 -2.28
CA ALA A 143 2.56 10.79 -3.69
C ALA A 143 4.03 10.33 -3.89
N LEU A 144 4.21 9.02 -4.01
CA LEU A 144 5.55 8.44 -4.24
C LEU A 144 6.03 8.70 -5.67
N TYR A 145 7.31 9.02 -5.81
CA TYR A 145 7.99 9.10 -7.09
C TYR A 145 9.37 8.42 -7.01
N GLY A 146 9.94 8.06 -8.14
CA GLY A 146 11.27 7.48 -8.20
C GLY A 146 11.50 6.62 -9.43
N GLU A 147 12.64 5.95 -9.47
CA GLU A 147 12.97 5.00 -10.54
C GLU A 147 11.91 3.91 -10.65
N LYS A 148 11.57 3.51 -11.86
CA LYS A 148 10.53 2.52 -12.20
C LYS A 148 9.09 2.96 -11.88
N ASP A 149 8.85 4.26 -11.60
CA ASP A 149 7.50 4.76 -11.48
C ASP A 149 6.73 4.63 -12.81
N THR A 150 5.42 4.43 -12.71
CA THR A 150 4.58 4.30 -13.90
C THR A 150 4.36 5.65 -14.58
N ILE A 151 4.35 5.66 -15.92
CA ILE A 151 4.15 6.87 -16.75
C ILE A 151 2.81 7.59 -16.45
N THR A 152 1.93 6.99 -15.68
CA THR A 152 0.61 7.55 -15.34
C THR A 152 0.62 8.50 -14.15
N ARG A 153 1.73 8.62 -13.42
CA ARG A 153 1.85 9.52 -12.26
C ARG A 153 2.37 10.89 -12.69
N VAL A 154 2.03 11.92 -11.92
CA VAL A 154 2.30 13.33 -12.26
C VAL A 154 3.77 13.57 -12.56
N ILE A 155 4.68 13.21 -11.64
CA ILE A 155 6.12 13.44 -11.83
C ILE A 155 6.64 12.72 -13.08
N SER A 156 6.28 11.43 -13.25
CA SER A 156 6.70 10.64 -14.42
C SER A 156 6.17 11.23 -15.73
N GLN A 157 4.92 11.71 -15.75
CA GLN A 157 4.33 12.34 -16.93
C GLN A 157 5.02 13.67 -17.26
N LEU A 158 5.21 14.54 -16.28
CA LEU A 158 5.87 15.83 -16.47
C LEU A 158 7.30 15.65 -16.96
N THR A 159 8.06 14.76 -16.30
CA THR A 159 9.45 14.46 -16.71
C THR A 159 9.50 13.95 -18.14
N LYS A 160 8.64 12.98 -18.49
CA LYS A 160 8.57 12.46 -19.85
C LYS A 160 8.24 13.55 -20.86
N SER A 161 7.25 14.40 -20.58
CA SER A 161 6.83 15.49 -21.48
C SER A 161 7.99 16.43 -21.76
N VAL A 162 8.67 16.93 -20.73
CA VAL A 162 9.81 17.82 -20.88
C VAL A 162 10.94 17.16 -21.70
N LEU A 163 11.25 15.91 -21.42
CA LEU A 163 12.33 15.18 -22.14
C LEU A 163 12.00 14.89 -23.61
N THR A 164 10.70 14.78 -23.95
CA THR A 164 10.29 14.42 -25.33
C THR A 164 9.92 15.63 -26.19
N THR A 165 9.29 16.65 -25.63
CA THR A 165 8.76 17.80 -26.36
C THR A 165 9.39 19.13 -25.98
N GLY A 166 10.15 19.18 -24.87
CA GLY A 166 10.64 20.43 -24.28
C GLY A 166 9.55 21.24 -23.55
N GLU A 167 8.32 20.75 -23.53
CA GLU A 167 7.15 21.44 -22.96
C GLU A 167 6.54 20.67 -21.81
N MET A 168 5.90 21.40 -20.90
CA MET A 168 5.20 20.83 -19.74
C MET A 168 3.84 21.51 -19.56
N THR A 169 2.77 20.72 -19.57
CA THR A 169 1.42 21.19 -19.24
C THR A 169 1.04 20.76 -17.83
N VAL A 170 0.84 21.73 -16.93
CA VAL A 170 0.40 21.48 -15.56
C VAL A 170 -1.12 21.69 -15.47
N GLN A 171 -1.84 20.65 -15.05
CA GLN A 171 -3.26 20.73 -14.73
C GLN A 171 -3.43 20.95 -13.24
N GLY A 172 -4.22 21.98 -12.85
CA GLY A 172 -4.44 22.34 -11.46
C GLY A 172 -3.15 22.88 -10.78
N PRO A 173 -2.59 24.02 -11.27
CA PRO A 173 -1.32 24.55 -10.78
C PRO A 173 -1.36 24.92 -9.30
N ASP A 174 -2.54 25.14 -8.74
CA ASP A 174 -2.72 25.46 -7.31
C ASP A 174 -2.84 24.21 -6.42
N ASN A 175 -2.91 23.00 -7.02
CA ASN A 175 -2.97 21.76 -6.27
C ASN A 175 -1.64 21.51 -5.57
N LYS A 176 -1.72 21.20 -4.28
CA LYS A 176 -0.56 20.86 -3.44
C LYS A 176 -0.53 19.35 -3.21
N LEU A 177 0.59 18.74 -3.49
CA LEU A 177 0.86 17.34 -3.20
C LEU A 177 2.18 17.22 -2.43
N ASP A 178 2.22 16.34 -1.47
CA ASP A 178 3.46 15.95 -0.82
C ASP A 178 4.10 14.82 -1.63
N PHE A 179 5.25 15.13 -2.25
CA PHE A 179 6.00 14.16 -3.06
C PHE A 179 7.15 13.59 -2.25
N SER A 180 7.12 12.28 -2.06
CA SER A 180 8.17 11.55 -1.34
C SER A 180 8.93 10.62 -2.28
N ASN A 181 10.27 10.63 -2.18
CA ASN A 181 11.09 9.67 -2.94
C ASN A 181 10.85 8.25 -2.45
N VAL A 182 10.66 7.30 -3.38
CA VAL A 182 10.37 5.90 -3.05
C VAL A 182 11.48 5.24 -2.25
N LEU A 183 12.76 5.62 -2.46
CA LEU A 183 13.89 5.06 -1.70
C LEU A 183 13.88 5.56 -0.26
N ASP A 184 13.58 6.85 -0.05
CA ASP A 184 13.46 7.40 1.30
C ASP A 184 12.34 6.69 2.07
N VAL A 185 11.17 6.55 1.43
CA VAL A 185 10.03 5.85 2.03
C VAL A 185 10.35 4.38 2.31
N ALA A 186 11.05 3.69 1.41
CA ALA A 186 11.44 2.29 1.62
C ALA A 186 12.38 2.09 2.82
N ASN A 187 13.19 3.10 3.16
CA ASN A 187 14.06 3.06 4.35
C ASN A 187 13.28 3.17 5.68
N TYR A 188 12.03 3.65 5.64
CA TYR A 188 11.16 3.72 6.83
C TYR A 188 10.31 2.46 7.03
N PHE A 189 10.21 1.57 6.03
CA PHE A 189 9.53 0.29 6.14
C PHE A 189 10.44 -0.78 6.74
#